data_a5ee9ad79e3cf8df8efdb93c9408b0f3
#
_entry.id   a5ee9ad79e3cf8df8efdb93c9408b0f3
#
_cell.length_a   1.000
_cell.length_b   1.000
_cell.length_c   1.000
_cell.angle_alpha   90.00
_cell.angle_beta   90.00
_cell.angle_gamma   90.00
#
_symmetry.space_group_name_H-M   'P 1'
#
loop_
_entity.id
_entity.type
_entity.pdbx_description
1 polymer ?
#
loop_
_entity_poly.entity_id
_entity_poly.type
_entity_poly.pdbx_seq_one_letter_code
_entity_poly.pdbx_strand_id
1 'polypeptide(L)'
;MLEKTQDVRKIAVIILNWNGWQDTVECLESLNRSTISDFTTIVVDNGSNDDSLEKIRAWIEALNSGNEENNSRPLTEFDREQIPADISSITDEIAGELPQFVLINNGENLGFAGGNNVGIRFTLWAGNDTILLLNNDTTVAPDCLKQLLSFMEENKKYAVVTPMICYYYEPDTVWNCGGKLTWWGSRKYYHRDQKADECPHGHREISFITGCALMARADIFRKYGLLSEQFFLGEEDYEFSLRMSREGVAMAAVPQSCVFHKVSRAKESVFGDDALPSAFIHHLNRFIDLKGHYHPLYWKVWRIFSLGYIIPMLRI
;
A
#
# COMPACT_ATOMS: atom_id res chain seq x y z
N MET A 1 -12.86 -36.65 -16.96
CA MET A 1 -11.88 -35.59 -16.74
C MET A 1 -12.68 -34.35 -16.36
N LEU A 2 -12.79 -34.04 -15.11
CA LEU A 2 -13.40 -32.77 -14.67
C LEU A 2 -12.34 -31.68 -14.95
N GLU A 3 -12.66 -30.77 -15.84
CA GLU A 3 -11.92 -29.53 -16.00
C GLU A 3 -11.81 -28.89 -14.63
N LYS A 4 -10.59 -28.74 -14.13
CA LYS A 4 -10.32 -27.84 -12.99
C LYS A 4 -10.73 -26.45 -13.50
N THR A 5 -11.86 -25.94 -13.03
CA THR A 5 -12.15 -24.51 -13.06
C THR A 5 -10.92 -23.83 -12.48
N GLN A 6 -10.22 -23.06 -13.29
CA GLN A 6 -9.18 -22.17 -12.80
C GLN A 6 -9.85 -21.31 -11.70
N ASP A 7 -9.34 -21.47 -10.50
CA ASP A 7 -9.76 -20.66 -9.36
C ASP A 7 -9.40 -19.21 -9.70
N VAL A 8 -10.39 -18.45 -10.18
CA VAL A 8 -10.20 -17.04 -10.58
C VAL A 8 -9.89 -16.29 -9.29
N ARG A 9 -8.64 -15.87 -9.12
CA ARG A 9 -8.22 -15.16 -7.92
C ARG A 9 -8.90 -13.80 -7.88
N LYS A 10 -9.59 -13.57 -6.79
CA LYS A 10 -10.21 -12.28 -6.49
C LYS A 10 -9.15 -11.31 -5.99
N ILE A 11 -8.90 -10.24 -6.72
CA ILE A 11 -7.89 -9.22 -6.42
C ILE A 11 -8.58 -7.94 -6.04
N ALA A 12 -8.08 -7.28 -5.00
CA ALA A 12 -8.48 -5.94 -4.63
C ALA A 12 -7.29 -4.97 -4.68
N VAL A 13 -7.49 -3.82 -5.29
CA VAL A 13 -6.57 -2.68 -5.27
C VAL A 13 -7.16 -1.62 -4.36
N ILE A 14 -6.47 -1.31 -3.27
CA ILE A 14 -6.89 -0.33 -2.26
C ILE A 14 -6.12 0.96 -2.50
N ILE A 15 -6.84 2.05 -2.68
CA ILE A 15 -6.31 3.41 -2.87
C ILE A 15 -6.84 4.28 -1.75
N LEU A 16 -5.94 4.86 -0.94
CA LEU A 16 -6.30 5.79 0.12
C LEU A 16 -6.26 7.21 -0.40
N ASN A 17 -7.40 7.91 -0.34
CA ASN A 17 -7.53 9.33 -0.71
C ASN A 17 -7.68 10.21 0.54
N TRP A 18 -6.99 11.34 0.55
CA TRP A 18 -7.23 12.43 1.49
C TRP A 18 -6.89 13.77 0.82
N ASN A 19 -7.92 14.57 0.50
CA ASN A 19 -7.78 15.88 -0.17
C ASN A 19 -6.90 15.83 -1.44
N GLY A 20 -7.06 14.77 -2.26
CA GLY A 20 -6.16 14.49 -3.39
C GLY A 20 -6.88 13.81 -4.57
N TRP A 21 -8.11 14.20 -4.87
CA TRP A 21 -8.92 13.56 -5.90
C TRP A 21 -8.27 13.57 -7.28
N GLN A 22 -7.51 14.61 -7.63
CA GLN A 22 -6.84 14.70 -8.93
C GLN A 22 -5.83 13.56 -9.10
N ASP A 23 -4.99 13.32 -8.07
CA ASP A 23 -4.03 12.24 -8.08
C ASP A 23 -4.75 10.89 -8.06
N THR A 24 -5.82 10.77 -7.27
CA THR A 24 -6.64 9.56 -7.21
C THR A 24 -7.27 9.23 -8.56
N VAL A 25 -7.83 10.20 -9.26
CA VAL A 25 -8.40 9.99 -10.61
C VAL A 25 -7.32 9.56 -11.59
N GLU A 26 -6.15 10.18 -11.59
CA GLU A 26 -5.04 9.78 -12.47
C GLU A 26 -4.55 8.35 -12.17
N CYS A 27 -4.49 7.97 -10.90
CA CYS A 27 -4.20 6.60 -10.49
C CYS A 27 -5.25 5.62 -11.05
N LEU A 28 -6.54 5.93 -10.89
CA LEU A 28 -7.66 5.15 -11.43
C LEU A 28 -7.60 5.02 -12.96
N GLU A 29 -7.28 6.11 -13.67
CA GLU A 29 -7.08 6.08 -15.12
C GLU A 29 -5.95 5.15 -15.54
N SER A 30 -4.85 5.12 -14.78
CA SER A 30 -3.75 4.20 -15.04
C SER A 30 -4.13 2.75 -14.82
N LEU A 31 -4.87 2.45 -13.76
CA LEU A 31 -5.44 1.13 -13.49
C LEU A 31 -6.43 0.69 -14.57
N ASN A 32 -7.23 1.61 -15.08
CA ASN A 32 -8.18 1.33 -16.15
C ASN A 32 -7.50 0.93 -17.48
N ARG A 33 -6.21 1.27 -17.66
CA ARG A 33 -5.38 0.86 -18.78
C ARG A 33 -4.64 -0.47 -18.53
N SER A 34 -4.89 -1.16 -17.42
CA SER A 34 -4.24 -2.43 -17.10
C SER A 34 -4.59 -3.52 -18.11
N THR A 35 -3.63 -4.38 -18.40
CA THR A 35 -3.80 -5.54 -19.30
C THR A 35 -4.67 -6.65 -18.71
N ILE A 36 -5.01 -6.57 -17.45
CA ILE A 36 -6.01 -7.38 -16.76
C ILE A 36 -7.12 -6.47 -16.25
N SER A 37 -8.36 -6.97 -16.23
CA SER A 37 -9.54 -6.21 -15.80
C SER A 37 -10.29 -6.86 -14.63
N ASP A 38 -9.93 -8.09 -14.28
CA ASP A 38 -10.59 -8.88 -13.23
C ASP A 38 -10.01 -8.54 -11.85
N PHE A 39 -10.32 -7.35 -11.38
CA PHE A 39 -9.99 -6.88 -10.02
C PHE A 39 -11.00 -5.83 -9.54
N THR A 40 -11.20 -5.77 -8.22
CA THR A 40 -11.98 -4.72 -7.57
C THR A 40 -11.08 -3.56 -7.18
N THR A 41 -11.45 -2.34 -7.54
CA THR A 41 -10.80 -1.11 -7.07
C THR A 41 -11.57 -0.54 -5.89
N ILE A 42 -10.89 -0.39 -4.76
CA ILE A 42 -11.45 0.14 -3.52
C ILE A 42 -10.78 1.47 -3.23
N VAL A 43 -11.54 2.55 -3.38
CA VAL A 43 -11.09 3.89 -2.97
C VAL A 43 -11.62 4.15 -1.56
N VAL A 44 -10.71 4.41 -0.63
CA VAL A 44 -11.05 4.80 0.74
C VAL A 44 -10.82 6.29 0.87
N ASP A 45 -11.88 7.06 1.01
CA ASP A 45 -11.78 8.48 1.35
C ASP A 45 -11.58 8.64 2.85
N ASN A 46 -10.45 9.18 3.22
CA ASN A 46 -10.00 9.26 4.61
C ASN A 46 -10.45 10.58 5.29
N GLY A 47 -11.73 10.92 5.11
CA GLY A 47 -12.31 12.12 5.68
C GLY A 47 -11.81 13.40 4.99
N SER A 48 -11.84 13.44 3.67
CA SER A 48 -11.52 14.64 2.90
C SER A 48 -12.50 15.77 3.20
N ASN A 49 -12.01 16.97 3.22
CA ASN A 49 -12.80 18.19 3.41
C ASN A 49 -12.88 19.08 2.15
N ASP A 50 -12.39 18.55 1.04
CA ASP A 50 -12.54 19.09 -0.32
C ASP A 50 -13.60 18.30 -1.10
N ASP A 51 -13.68 18.53 -2.41
CA ASP A 51 -14.65 17.88 -3.30
C ASP A 51 -14.27 16.42 -3.67
N SER A 52 -13.34 15.78 -2.94
CA SER A 52 -12.76 14.47 -3.31
C SER A 52 -13.81 13.39 -3.55
N LEU A 53 -14.71 13.17 -2.59
CA LEU A 53 -15.76 12.15 -2.72
C LEU A 53 -16.64 12.37 -3.94
N GLU A 54 -17.08 13.62 -4.17
CA GLU A 54 -17.94 13.98 -5.30
C GLU A 54 -17.20 13.78 -6.64
N LYS A 55 -15.96 14.25 -6.74
CA LYS A 55 -15.15 14.16 -7.96
C LYS A 55 -14.79 12.74 -8.34
N ILE A 56 -14.41 11.93 -7.37
CA ILE A 56 -14.09 10.51 -7.59
C ILE A 56 -15.35 9.76 -8.03
N ARG A 57 -16.49 9.97 -7.34
CA ARG A 57 -17.78 9.38 -7.72
C ARG A 57 -18.15 9.75 -9.15
N ALA A 58 -18.14 11.04 -9.48
CA ALA A 58 -18.50 11.54 -10.82
C ALA A 58 -17.60 10.95 -11.91
N TRP A 59 -16.31 10.76 -11.65
CA TRP A 59 -15.40 10.12 -12.61
C TRP A 59 -15.79 8.65 -12.85
N ILE A 60 -16.08 7.87 -11.80
CA ILE A 60 -16.49 6.46 -11.93
C ILE A 60 -17.82 6.35 -12.70
N GLU A 61 -18.79 7.22 -12.40
CA GLU A 61 -20.08 7.26 -13.08
C GLU A 61 -19.93 7.64 -14.57
N ALA A 62 -19.07 8.61 -14.88
CA ALA A 62 -18.78 9.01 -16.26
C ALA A 62 -18.15 7.86 -17.08
N LEU A 63 -17.29 7.07 -16.45
CA LEU A 63 -16.70 5.88 -17.08
C LEU A 63 -17.78 4.85 -17.49
N ASN A 64 -18.83 4.74 -16.68
CA ASN A 64 -19.97 3.84 -16.96
C ASN A 64 -20.90 4.36 -18.04
N SER A 65 -21.07 5.68 -18.12
CA SER A 65 -22.00 6.31 -19.09
C SER A 65 -21.47 6.32 -20.53
N GLY A 66 -20.15 6.17 -20.73
CA GLY A 66 -19.50 6.12 -22.05
C GLY A 66 -19.43 4.73 -22.69
N ASN A 67 -19.80 3.68 -21.96
CA ASN A 67 -19.75 2.30 -22.42
C ASN A 67 -21.18 1.82 -22.79
N GLU A 68 -21.60 2.06 -24.03
CA GLU A 68 -22.75 1.38 -24.63
C GLU A 68 -22.38 -0.09 -24.84
N GLU A 69 -23.19 -1.01 -24.28
CA GLU A 69 -23.10 -2.48 -24.36
C GLU A 69 -22.11 -3.19 -23.40
N ASN A 70 -22.67 -3.80 -22.36
CA ASN A 70 -22.13 -4.89 -21.53
C ASN A 70 -20.84 -4.68 -20.72
N ASN A 71 -20.30 -3.49 -20.56
CA ASN A 71 -19.11 -3.24 -19.77
C ASN A 71 -19.34 -2.18 -18.67
N SER A 72 -20.55 -2.15 -18.09
CA SER A 72 -20.80 -1.31 -16.93
C SER A 72 -19.91 -1.76 -15.76
N ARG A 73 -19.20 -0.82 -15.17
CA ARG A 73 -18.35 -1.03 -14.00
C ARG A 73 -19.11 -0.52 -12.76
N PRO A 74 -19.93 -1.36 -12.12
CA PRO A 74 -20.81 -0.90 -11.04
C PRO A 74 -19.97 -0.32 -9.90
N LEU A 75 -20.47 0.81 -9.36
CA LEU A 75 -19.98 1.43 -8.15
C LEU A 75 -20.87 1.01 -7.00
N THR A 76 -20.28 0.63 -5.88
CA THR A 76 -20.97 0.48 -4.61
C THR A 76 -20.29 1.34 -3.55
N GLU A 77 -21.09 2.00 -2.74
CA GLU A 77 -20.61 2.91 -1.70
C GLU A 77 -20.90 2.33 -0.31
N PHE A 78 -19.94 2.56 0.59
CA PHE A 78 -20.05 2.16 1.99
C PHE A 78 -19.57 3.30 2.90
N ASP A 79 -20.21 3.42 4.04
CA ASP A 79 -19.62 4.14 5.17
C ASP A 79 -18.79 3.16 6.01
N ARG A 80 -17.75 3.66 6.66
CA ARG A 80 -16.82 2.85 7.49
C ARG A 80 -17.55 1.96 8.49
N GLU A 81 -18.64 2.46 9.10
CA GLU A 81 -19.44 1.77 10.12
C GLU A 81 -20.12 0.50 9.61
N GLN A 82 -20.28 0.36 8.29
CA GLN A 82 -20.84 -0.83 7.65
C GLN A 82 -19.83 -1.96 7.51
N ILE A 83 -18.55 -1.67 7.71
CA ILE A 83 -17.45 -2.63 7.54
C ILE A 83 -17.09 -3.22 8.91
N PRO A 84 -16.92 -4.55 9.01
CA PRO A 84 -16.54 -5.18 10.27
C PRO A 84 -15.25 -4.56 10.86
N ALA A 85 -15.33 -4.10 12.11
CA ALA A 85 -14.20 -3.46 12.78
C ALA A 85 -13.10 -4.47 13.17
N ASP A 86 -13.48 -5.71 13.47
CA ASP A 86 -12.58 -6.79 13.87
C ASP A 86 -12.53 -7.87 12.78
N ILE A 87 -11.32 -8.16 12.29
CA ILE A 87 -11.09 -9.21 11.29
C ILE A 87 -11.47 -10.61 11.82
N SER A 88 -11.40 -10.82 13.12
CA SER A 88 -11.81 -12.10 13.73
C SER A 88 -13.31 -12.33 13.70
N SER A 89 -14.09 -11.28 13.51
CA SER A 89 -15.56 -11.35 13.36
C SER A 89 -16.02 -11.63 11.92
N ILE A 90 -15.08 -11.63 10.95
CA ILE A 90 -15.36 -11.91 9.54
C ILE A 90 -15.48 -13.43 9.37
N THR A 91 -16.69 -13.97 9.60
CA THR A 91 -16.99 -15.39 9.44
C THR A 91 -17.66 -15.71 8.11
N ASP A 92 -18.35 -14.73 7.55
CA ASP A 92 -19.10 -14.86 6.30
C ASP A 92 -18.61 -13.81 5.29
N GLU A 93 -18.43 -14.24 4.06
CA GLU A 93 -18.10 -13.33 2.95
C GLU A 93 -19.36 -12.57 2.51
N ILE A 94 -19.19 -11.37 1.93
CA ILE A 94 -20.27 -10.65 1.28
C ILE A 94 -20.84 -11.54 0.17
N ALA A 95 -22.14 -11.81 0.24
CA ALA A 95 -22.82 -12.63 -0.77
C ALA A 95 -22.93 -11.86 -2.10
N GLY A 96 -22.47 -12.46 -3.20
CA GLY A 96 -22.63 -11.96 -4.56
C GLY A 96 -21.31 -11.61 -5.26
N GLU A 97 -21.42 -11.19 -6.52
CA GLU A 97 -20.28 -10.68 -7.26
C GLU A 97 -19.88 -9.30 -6.73
N LEU A 98 -18.58 -9.12 -6.51
CA LEU A 98 -18.05 -7.83 -6.09
C LEU A 98 -18.18 -6.80 -7.21
N PRO A 99 -18.57 -5.56 -6.90
CA PRO A 99 -18.54 -4.48 -7.86
C PRO A 99 -17.10 -4.19 -8.28
N GLN A 100 -16.91 -3.68 -9.49
CA GLN A 100 -15.59 -3.32 -9.96
C GLN A 100 -15.02 -2.11 -9.22
N PHE A 101 -15.87 -1.20 -8.77
CA PHE A 101 -15.50 -0.06 -7.95
C PHE A 101 -16.25 -0.06 -6.62
N VAL A 102 -15.50 0.18 -5.55
CA VAL A 102 -16.00 0.41 -4.20
C VAL A 102 -15.47 1.75 -3.72
N LEU A 103 -16.35 2.61 -3.23
CA LEU A 103 -15.99 3.87 -2.59
C LEU A 103 -16.39 3.80 -1.12
N ILE A 104 -15.41 3.94 -0.22
CA ILE A 104 -15.61 3.89 1.22
C ILE A 104 -15.35 5.26 1.81
N ASN A 105 -16.32 5.79 2.55
CA ASN A 105 -16.20 7.05 3.28
C ASN A 105 -15.84 6.77 4.75
N ASN A 106 -14.67 7.20 5.19
CA ASN A 106 -14.25 7.07 6.59
C ASN A 106 -14.85 8.13 7.52
N GLY A 107 -15.33 9.25 6.97
CA GLY A 107 -15.87 10.38 7.74
C GLY A 107 -14.84 11.17 8.54
N GLU A 108 -13.65 10.64 8.78
CA GLU A 108 -12.55 11.29 9.48
C GLU A 108 -11.18 10.75 9.01
N ASN A 109 -10.12 11.55 9.22
CA ASN A 109 -8.76 11.12 8.87
C ASN A 109 -8.17 10.20 9.94
N LEU A 110 -8.09 8.90 9.61
CA LEU A 110 -7.55 7.84 10.46
C LEU A 110 -6.03 7.67 10.33
N GLY A 111 -5.34 8.54 9.60
CA GLY A 111 -3.95 8.34 9.20
C GLY A 111 -3.80 7.29 8.11
N PHE A 112 -2.56 7.05 7.69
CA PHE A 112 -2.28 6.13 6.57
C PHE A 112 -2.66 4.68 6.90
N ALA A 113 -2.21 4.18 8.06
CA ALA A 113 -2.49 2.81 8.46
C ALA A 113 -3.98 2.57 8.70
N GLY A 114 -4.65 3.46 9.46
CA GLY A 114 -6.08 3.32 9.77
C GLY A 114 -6.96 3.34 8.52
N GLY A 115 -6.71 4.28 7.61
CA GLY A 115 -7.45 4.36 6.35
C GLY A 115 -7.27 3.11 5.47
N ASN A 116 -6.03 2.66 5.27
CA ASN A 116 -5.78 1.42 4.52
C ASN A 116 -6.38 0.20 5.21
N ASN A 117 -6.37 0.15 6.53
CA ASN A 117 -6.95 -0.97 7.29
C ASN A 117 -8.47 -1.10 7.09
N VAL A 118 -9.19 0.00 6.87
CA VAL A 118 -10.61 -0.06 6.49
C VAL A 118 -10.77 -0.79 5.14
N GLY A 119 -9.97 -0.43 4.14
CA GLY A 119 -9.96 -1.11 2.84
C GLY A 119 -9.54 -2.59 2.95
N ILE A 120 -8.53 -2.91 3.78
CA ILE A 120 -8.12 -4.29 4.01
C ILE A 120 -9.25 -5.09 4.67
N ARG A 121 -9.92 -4.58 5.70
CA ARG A 121 -11.07 -5.25 6.33
C ARG A 121 -12.19 -5.50 5.33
N PHE A 122 -12.53 -4.49 4.52
CA PHE A 122 -13.51 -4.68 3.45
C PHE A 122 -13.08 -5.80 2.49
N THR A 123 -11.84 -5.80 2.04
CA THR A 123 -11.29 -6.82 1.12
C THR A 123 -11.37 -8.23 1.71
N LEU A 124 -11.05 -8.37 3.00
CA LEU A 124 -11.14 -9.65 3.72
C LEU A 124 -12.60 -10.12 3.87
N TRP A 125 -13.53 -9.20 4.12
CA TRP A 125 -14.96 -9.48 4.19
C TRP A 125 -15.54 -9.81 2.81
N ALA A 126 -15.01 -9.20 1.78
CA ALA A 126 -15.40 -9.46 0.40
C ALA A 126 -14.82 -10.76 -0.19
N GLY A 127 -14.01 -11.50 0.59
CA GLY A 127 -13.46 -12.80 0.17
C GLY A 127 -12.39 -12.70 -0.92
N ASN A 128 -11.65 -11.58 -1.00
CA ASN A 128 -10.53 -11.48 -1.93
C ASN A 128 -9.30 -12.24 -1.44
N ASP A 129 -8.52 -12.80 -2.38
CA ASP A 129 -7.33 -13.61 -2.12
C ASP A 129 -6.04 -12.81 -2.10
N THR A 130 -6.04 -11.67 -2.80
CA THR A 130 -4.85 -10.83 -2.98
C THR A 130 -5.23 -9.36 -2.86
N ILE A 131 -4.42 -8.61 -2.12
CA ILE A 131 -4.58 -7.20 -1.82
C ILE A 131 -3.38 -6.44 -2.35
N LEU A 132 -3.61 -5.39 -3.12
CA LEU A 132 -2.61 -4.39 -3.47
C LEU A 132 -2.96 -3.08 -2.75
N LEU A 133 -2.11 -2.64 -1.82
CA LEU A 133 -2.12 -1.27 -1.34
C LEU A 133 -1.39 -0.41 -2.34
N LEU A 134 -1.99 0.68 -2.77
CA LEU A 134 -1.44 1.58 -3.78
C LEU A 134 -1.71 3.03 -3.38
N ASN A 135 -0.66 3.84 -3.28
CA ASN A 135 -0.84 5.27 -3.02
C ASN A 135 -1.62 5.95 -4.15
N ASN A 136 -2.45 6.91 -3.79
CA ASN A 136 -3.24 7.67 -4.77
C ASN A 136 -2.39 8.57 -5.69
N ASP A 137 -1.20 9.01 -5.24
CA ASP A 137 -0.25 9.82 -6.02
C ASP A 137 0.70 8.96 -6.88
N THR A 138 0.19 7.80 -7.34
CA THR A 138 0.92 6.88 -8.23
C THR A 138 0.17 6.63 -9.53
N THR A 139 0.90 6.21 -10.56
CA THR A 139 0.34 5.57 -11.75
C THR A 139 1.04 4.24 -11.98
N VAL A 140 0.32 3.29 -12.60
CA VAL A 140 0.84 1.94 -12.86
C VAL A 140 1.12 1.73 -14.34
N ALA A 141 2.19 0.99 -14.67
CA ALA A 141 2.39 0.50 -16.02
C ALA A 141 1.28 -0.50 -16.40
N PRO A 142 0.84 -0.59 -17.67
CA PRO A 142 -0.30 -1.42 -18.06
C PRO A 142 -0.20 -2.90 -17.67
N ASP A 143 0.98 -3.47 -17.61
CA ASP A 143 1.23 -4.86 -17.25
C ASP A 143 1.62 -5.07 -15.77
N CYS A 144 1.65 -4.00 -14.97
CA CYS A 144 2.11 -4.00 -13.59
C CYS A 144 1.41 -5.08 -12.74
N LEU A 145 0.07 -5.08 -12.69
CA LEU A 145 -0.69 -6.03 -11.89
C LEU A 145 -0.46 -7.47 -12.38
N LYS A 146 -0.46 -7.66 -13.71
CA LYS A 146 -0.23 -8.96 -14.33
C LYS A 146 1.14 -9.54 -13.92
N GLN A 147 2.19 -8.73 -13.97
CA GLN A 147 3.55 -9.17 -13.62
C GLN A 147 3.64 -9.57 -12.14
N LEU A 148 3.06 -8.78 -11.22
CA LEU A 148 3.05 -9.11 -9.80
C LEU A 148 2.31 -10.42 -9.52
N LEU A 149 1.14 -10.61 -10.12
CA LEU A 149 0.32 -11.80 -9.93
C LEU A 149 0.99 -13.04 -10.50
N SER A 150 1.46 -12.99 -11.75
CA SER A 150 2.18 -14.10 -12.37
C SER A 150 3.39 -14.49 -11.55
N PHE A 151 4.14 -13.51 -11.04
CA PHE A 151 5.27 -13.79 -10.15
C PHE A 151 4.85 -14.52 -8.87
N MET A 152 3.79 -14.06 -8.19
CA MET A 152 3.29 -14.72 -6.97
C MET A 152 2.72 -16.12 -7.23
N GLU A 153 2.23 -16.37 -8.44
CA GLU A 153 1.75 -17.68 -8.85
C GLU A 153 2.88 -18.66 -9.09
N GLU A 154 3.91 -18.23 -9.77
CA GLU A 154 5.10 -19.04 -10.08
C GLU A 154 5.99 -19.25 -8.86
N ASN A 155 5.99 -18.31 -7.92
CA ASN A 155 6.86 -18.29 -6.76
C ASN A 155 6.08 -18.30 -5.44
N LYS A 156 5.40 -19.41 -5.14
CA LYS A 156 4.48 -19.56 -3.99
C LYS A 156 5.08 -19.23 -2.63
N LYS A 157 6.41 -19.27 -2.48
CA LYS A 157 7.08 -18.92 -1.22
C LYS A 157 6.95 -17.44 -0.86
N TYR A 158 6.81 -16.55 -1.86
CA TYR A 158 6.65 -15.12 -1.60
C TYR A 158 5.18 -14.78 -1.42
N ALA A 159 4.85 -14.33 -0.23
CA ALA A 159 3.48 -13.96 0.12
C ALA A 159 3.25 -12.44 0.06
N VAL A 160 4.32 -11.66 0.00
CA VAL A 160 4.31 -10.20 -0.08
C VAL A 160 5.31 -9.76 -1.16
N VAL A 161 4.87 -8.91 -2.08
CA VAL A 161 5.70 -8.41 -3.19
C VAL A 161 5.50 -6.92 -3.43
N THR A 162 6.51 -6.27 -4.01
CA THR A 162 6.46 -4.87 -4.44
C THR A 162 6.97 -4.75 -5.88
N PRO A 163 6.40 -3.86 -6.70
CA PRO A 163 6.98 -3.51 -7.99
C PRO A 163 8.28 -2.71 -7.84
N MET A 164 8.96 -2.47 -8.92
CA MET A 164 9.88 -1.35 -9.03
C MET A 164 9.06 -0.06 -9.05
N ILE A 165 9.43 0.90 -8.21
CA ILE A 165 8.77 2.19 -8.13
C ILE A 165 9.74 3.24 -8.63
N CYS A 166 9.40 3.92 -9.72
CA CYS A 166 10.17 5.01 -10.32
C CYS A 166 9.59 6.36 -9.89
N TYR A 167 10.39 7.43 -10.04
CA TYR A 167 9.87 8.78 -9.89
C TYR A 167 8.92 9.10 -11.04
N TYR A 168 7.77 9.69 -10.75
CA TYR A 168 6.77 10.06 -11.76
C TYR A 168 7.33 11.06 -12.79
N TYR A 169 8.07 12.08 -12.33
CA TYR A 169 8.65 13.12 -13.18
C TYR A 169 10.00 12.74 -13.79
N GLU A 170 10.59 11.63 -13.34
CA GLU A 170 11.82 11.04 -13.86
C GLU A 170 11.61 9.52 -14.02
N PRO A 171 10.76 9.07 -14.98
CA PRO A 171 10.27 7.70 -15.05
C PRO A 171 11.37 6.64 -15.26
N ASP A 172 12.54 7.05 -15.75
CA ASP A 172 13.71 6.18 -15.91
C ASP A 172 14.57 6.07 -14.64
N THR A 173 14.20 6.76 -13.56
CA THR A 173 14.98 6.77 -12.30
C THR A 173 14.20 6.09 -11.20
N VAL A 174 14.82 5.09 -10.56
CA VAL A 174 14.19 4.29 -9.49
C VAL A 174 14.12 5.09 -8.20
N TRP A 175 12.93 5.20 -7.62
CA TRP A 175 12.72 5.69 -6.26
C TRP A 175 12.88 4.58 -5.22
N ASN A 176 12.29 3.41 -5.48
CA ASN A 176 12.34 2.26 -4.57
C ASN A 176 12.13 0.95 -5.32
N CYS A 177 12.94 -0.06 -5.01
CA CYS A 177 12.75 -1.44 -5.48
C CYS A 177 12.90 -2.40 -4.29
N GLY A 178 12.09 -2.18 -3.24
CA GLY A 178 12.25 -2.87 -1.97
C GLY A 178 13.51 -2.47 -1.22
N GLY A 179 13.84 -3.21 -0.21
CA GLY A 179 15.02 -2.90 0.59
C GLY A 179 15.39 -3.98 1.60
N LYS A 180 16.34 -3.62 2.45
CA LYS A 180 16.80 -4.47 3.54
C LYS A 180 16.71 -3.74 4.87
N LEU A 181 16.10 -4.38 5.86
CA LEU A 181 16.21 -3.97 7.25
C LEU A 181 17.63 -4.19 7.75
N THR A 182 18.18 -3.22 8.43
CA THR A 182 19.51 -3.33 9.02
C THR A 182 19.40 -3.76 10.48
N TRP A 183 20.44 -4.42 10.98
CA TRP A 183 20.50 -4.79 12.40
C TRP A 183 20.45 -3.57 13.34
N TRP A 184 20.82 -2.38 12.83
CA TRP A 184 20.81 -1.12 13.58
C TRP A 184 19.42 -0.44 13.62
N GLY A 185 18.36 -1.11 13.17
CA GLY A 185 17.02 -0.50 13.19
C GLY A 185 16.81 0.56 12.10
N SER A 186 17.49 0.46 10.99
CA SER A 186 17.33 1.31 9.82
C SER A 186 16.94 0.47 8.60
N ARG A 187 16.69 1.12 7.47
CA ARG A 187 16.41 0.48 6.18
C ARG A 187 17.39 0.96 5.11
N LYS A 188 17.75 0.08 4.20
CA LYS A 188 18.52 0.39 3.01
C LYS A 188 17.67 0.07 1.79
N TYR A 189 17.37 1.08 1.00
CA TYR A 189 16.67 0.91 -0.26
C TYR A 189 17.56 0.31 -1.33
N TYR A 190 16.98 -0.55 -2.18
CA TYR A 190 17.69 -1.09 -3.33
C TYR A 190 17.44 -0.20 -4.55
N HIS A 191 18.50 0.01 -5.35
CA HIS A 191 18.49 0.70 -6.64
C HIS A 191 17.99 2.15 -6.60
N ARG A 192 17.85 2.76 -5.42
CA ARG A 192 17.40 4.14 -5.31
C ARG A 192 18.35 5.07 -6.08
N ASP A 193 17.76 6.00 -6.84
CA ASP A 193 18.42 7.02 -7.67
C ASP A 193 19.30 6.42 -8.80
N GLN A 194 19.12 5.12 -9.14
CA GLN A 194 19.73 4.44 -10.27
C GLN A 194 18.78 4.43 -11.48
N LYS A 195 19.31 4.23 -12.67
CA LYS A 195 18.48 4.04 -13.86
C LYS A 195 17.73 2.71 -13.81
N ALA A 196 16.48 2.71 -14.24
CA ALA A 196 15.61 1.55 -14.19
C ALA A 196 16.11 0.40 -15.08
N ASP A 197 16.69 0.71 -16.25
CA ASP A 197 17.25 -0.26 -17.19
C ASP A 197 18.57 -0.88 -16.71
N GLU A 198 19.26 -0.25 -15.75
CA GLU A 198 20.45 -0.78 -15.09
C GLU A 198 20.12 -1.75 -13.95
N CYS A 199 18.85 -1.82 -13.53
CA CYS A 199 18.43 -2.72 -12.48
C CYS A 199 18.46 -4.18 -12.95
N PRO A 200 18.94 -5.12 -12.10
CA PRO A 200 19.00 -6.53 -12.47
C PRO A 200 17.64 -7.08 -12.89
N HIS A 201 17.61 -7.83 -13.98
CA HIS A 201 16.44 -8.60 -14.38
C HIS A 201 16.20 -9.74 -13.39
N GLY A 202 14.93 -10.01 -13.08
CA GLY A 202 14.52 -11.03 -12.14
C GLY A 202 14.11 -10.43 -10.78
N HIS A 203 13.56 -11.27 -9.91
CA HIS A 203 13.14 -10.82 -8.58
C HIS A 203 14.32 -10.74 -7.62
N ARG A 204 14.13 -9.97 -6.55
CA ARG A 204 15.06 -9.89 -5.44
C ARG A 204 14.35 -10.12 -4.12
N GLU A 205 14.89 -11.00 -3.30
CA GLU A 205 14.42 -11.16 -1.92
C GLU A 205 14.74 -9.91 -1.10
N ILE A 206 13.75 -9.44 -0.35
CA ILE A 206 13.81 -8.20 0.42
C ILE A 206 13.37 -8.48 1.87
N SER A 207 13.74 -7.59 2.79
CA SER A 207 13.21 -7.56 4.15
C SER A 207 12.55 -6.24 4.52
N PHE A 208 12.47 -5.31 3.57
CA PHE A 208 11.73 -4.05 3.70
C PHE A 208 10.91 -3.80 2.43
N ILE A 209 9.64 -3.46 2.63
CA ILE A 209 8.70 -3.07 1.59
C ILE A 209 8.08 -1.72 1.96
N THR A 210 7.84 -0.85 0.98
CA THR A 210 7.16 0.42 1.21
C THR A 210 5.65 0.29 1.06
N GLY A 211 4.89 1.03 1.87
CA GLY A 211 3.43 1.11 1.75
C GLY A 211 2.92 1.75 0.45
N CYS A 212 3.79 2.41 -0.32
CA CYS A 212 3.44 3.05 -1.60
C CYS A 212 2.82 2.07 -2.61
N ALA A 213 3.41 0.87 -2.75
CA ALA A 213 2.88 -0.22 -3.59
C ALA A 213 3.25 -1.57 -2.97
N LEU A 214 2.32 -2.14 -2.23
CA LEU A 214 2.50 -3.39 -1.49
C LEU A 214 1.41 -4.38 -1.88
N MET A 215 1.78 -5.46 -2.56
CA MET A 215 0.87 -6.56 -2.85
C MET A 215 1.10 -7.71 -1.88
N ALA A 216 0.05 -8.22 -1.26
CA ALA A 216 0.11 -9.34 -0.33
C ALA A 216 -1.06 -10.31 -0.53
N ARG A 217 -0.86 -11.58 -0.17
CA ARG A 217 -1.98 -12.50 -0.01
C ARG A 217 -2.83 -12.07 1.17
N ALA A 218 -4.14 -12.20 1.06
CA ALA A 218 -5.09 -11.79 2.09
C ALA A 218 -4.88 -12.53 3.43
N ASP A 219 -4.41 -13.78 3.39
CA ASP A 219 -4.11 -14.59 4.55
C ASP A 219 -2.99 -14.02 5.43
N ILE A 220 -2.10 -13.20 4.86
CA ILE A 220 -1.06 -12.48 5.61
C ILE A 220 -1.71 -11.56 6.65
N PHE A 221 -2.71 -10.80 6.24
CA PHE A 221 -3.43 -9.89 7.16
C PHE A 221 -4.30 -10.65 8.16
N ARG A 222 -4.94 -11.76 7.75
CA ARG A 222 -5.69 -12.62 8.68
C ARG A 222 -4.80 -13.23 9.75
N LYS A 223 -3.61 -13.69 9.37
CA LYS A 223 -2.71 -14.43 10.26
C LYS A 223 -1.85 -13.53 11.14
N TYR A 224 -1.33 -12.46 10.56
CA TYR A 224 -0.32 -11.64 11.22
C TYR A 224 -0.82 -10.25 11.60
N GLY A 225 -2.09 -9.93 11.29
CA GLY A 225 -2.71 -8.66 11.64
C GLY A 225 -2.50 -7.56 10.60
N LEU A 226 -3.27 -6.51 10.76
CA LEU A 226 -3.32 -5.34 9.88
C LEU A 226 -2.07 -4.45 10.01
N LEU A 227 -2.04 -3.32 9.30
CA LEU A 227 -1.01 -2.28 9.51
C LEU A 227 -1.15 -1.70 10.92
N SER A 228 -0.04 -1.32 11.53
CA SER A 228 -0.04 -0.75 12.89
C SER A 228 -0.59 0.67 12.89
N GLU A 229 -1.72 0.87 13.56
CA GLU A 229 -2.40 2.18 13.68
C GLU A 229 -1.78 3.09 14.76
N GLN A 230 -0.74 2.61 15.47
CA GLN A 230 -0.03 3.45 16.44
C GLN A 230 0.75 4.60 15.78
N PHE A 231 0.95 4.53 14.45
CA PHE A 231 1.60 5.55 13.65
C PHE A 231 0.55 6.26 12.80
N PHE A 232 0.38 7.56 13.02
CA PHE A 232 -0.55 8.34 12.19
C PHE A 232 -0.03 8.47 10.75
N LEU A 233 1.29 8.69 10.59
CA LEU A 233 1.96 8.81 9.30
C LEU A 233 3.41 8.34 9.40
N GLY A 234 3.76 7.38 8.56
CA GLY A 234 5.11 6.82 8.45
C GLY A 234 5.45 5.79 9.53
N GLU A 235 6.36 4.89 9.24
CA GLU A 235 6.81 3.72 10.01
C GLU A 235 5.86 2.51 9.98
N GLU A 236 4.60 2.63 9.57
CA GLU A 236 3.69 1.49 9.42
C GLU A 236 4.23 0.43 8.44
N ASP A 237 4.90 0.86 7.38
CA ASP A 237 5.55 -0.01 6.40
C ASP A 237 6.82 -0.67 6.96
N TYR A 238 7.55 0.05 7.81
CA TYR A 238 8.71 -0.48 8.50
C TYR A 238 8.30 -1.51 9.55
N GLU A 239 7.30 -1.21 10.39
CA GLU A 239 6.73 -2.13 11.36
C GLU A 239 6.23 -3.41 10.69
N PHE A 240 5.42 -3.26 9.65
CA PHE A 240 4.92 -4.40 8.87
C PHE A 240 6.07 -5.26 8.33
N SER A 241 7.07 -4.64 7.72
CA SER A 241 8.25 -5.34 7.20
C SER A 241 9.02 -6.09 8.29
N LEU A 242 9.20 -5.46 9.45
CA LEU A 242 9.90 -6.05 10.59
C LEU A 242 9.13 -7.24 11.16
N ARG A 243 7.81 -7.11 11.29
CA ARG A 243 6.92 -8.18 11.75
C ARG A 243 6.93 -9.35 10.77
N MET A 244 6.78 -9.11 9.45
CA MET A 244 6.83 -10.14 8.42
C MET A 244 8.19 -10.88 8.42
N SER A 245 9.29 -10.15 8.55
CA SER A 245 10.63 -10.76 8.61
C SER A 245 10.80 -11.65 9.84
N ARG A 246 10.23 -11.31 10.99
CA ARG A 246 10.29 -12.13 12.21
C ARG A 246 9.44 -13.38 12.14
N GLU A 247 8.31 -13.29 11.47
CA GLU A 247 7.41 -14.41 11.22
C GLU A 247 7.90 -15.33 10.08
N GLY A 248 9.06 -15.02 9.50
CA GLY A 248 9.65 -15.81 8.41
C GLY A 248 8.88 -15.70 7.09
N VAL A 249 8.08 -14.66 6.90
CA VAL A 249 7.36 -14.40 5.66
C VAL A 249 8.35 -13.92 4.61
N ALA A 250 8.48 -14.67 3.52
CA ALA A 250 9.32 -14.28 2.40
C ALA A 250 8.68 -13.15 1.59
N MET A 251 9.46 -12.09 1.34
CA MET A 251 9.06 -10.92 0.57
C MET A 251 9.98 -10.73 -0.63
N ALA A 252 9.47 -10.20 -1.75
CA ALA A 252 10.28 -9.94 -2.95
C ALA A 252 9.93 -8.61 -3.63
N ALA A 253 10.95 -8.00 -4.23
CA ALA A 253 10.78 -6.99 -5.27
C ALA A 253 10.73 -7.65 -6.64
N VAL A 254 9.83 -7.17 -7.51
CA VAL A 254 9.56 -7.66 -8.86
C VAL A 254 9.85 -6.54 -9.85
N PRO A 255 11.11 -6.35 -10.30
CA PRO A 255 11.50 -5.20 -11.13
C PRO A 255 10.81 -5.13 -12.50
N GLN A 256 10.26 -6.24 -13.01
CA GLN A 256 9.51 -6.26 -14.26
C GLN A 256 8.15 -5.55 -14.14
N SER A 257 7.62 -5.42 -12.94
CA SER A 257 6.42 -4.65 -12.63
C SER A 257 6.82 -3.22 -12.26
N CYS A 258 6.13 -2.23 -12.81
CA CYS A 258 6.53 -0.82 -12.62
C CYS A 258 5.35 0.04 -12.16
N VAL A 259 5.64 0.90 -11.18
CA VAL A 259 4.78 1.97 -10.67
C VAL A 259 5.55 3.29 -10.71
N PHE A 260 4.87 4.39 -11.01
CA PHE A 260 5.44 5.75 -11.01
C PHE A 260 4.83 6.54 -9.86
N HIS A 261 5.65 7.13 -9.01
CA HIS A 261 5.23 7.81 -7.78
C HIS A 261 5.62 9.28 -7.79
N LYS A 262 4.68 10.18 -7.50
CA LYS A 262 4.90 11.63 -7.53
C LYS A 262 5.73 12.15 -6.36
N VAL A 263 5.99 11.35 -5.37
CA VAL A 263 6.86 11.57 -4.20
C VAL A 263 6.82 13.02 -3.69
N SER A 264 6.05 13.34 -2.69
CA SER A 264 6.21 14.55 -1.87
C SER A 264 4.96 15.19 -1.30
N ARG A 265 3.80 15.06 -1.95
CA ARG A 265 2.61 15.83 -1.52
C ARG A 265 2.07 15.48 -0.13
N ALA A 266 2.15 14.21 0.28
CA ALA A 266 1.63 13.81 1.61
C ALA A 266 2.42 14.41 2.78
N LYS A 267 3.73 14.65 2.62
CA LYS A 267 4.54 15.30 3.65
C LYS A 267 4.31 16.81 3.68
N GLU A 268 4.22 17.45 2.53
CA GLU A 268 3.95 18.88 2.42
C GLU A 268 2.57 19.25 2.95
N SER A 269 1.55 18.40 2.73
CA SER A 269 0.19 18.65 3.21
C SER A 269 0.05 18.52 4.74
N VAL A 270 0.86 17.68 5.40
CA VAL A 270 0.78 17.46 6.86
C VAL A 270 1.73 18.39 7.64
N PHE A 271 2.91 18.68 7.11
CA PHE A 271 3.97 19.40 7.84
C PHE A 271 4.38 20.72 7.19
N GLY A 272 3.84 21.07 6.03
CA GLY A 272 4.32 22.19 5.22
C GLY A 272 5.79 22.03 4.82
N ASP A 273 6.45 23.14 4.53
CA ASP A 273 7.89 23.18 4.17
C ASP A 273 8.83 22.95 5.38
N ASP A 274 8.30 22.75 6.59
CA ASP A 274 9.12 22.62 7.79
C ASP A 274 9.59 21.16 7.98
N ALA A 275 10.85 20.91 7.69
CA ALA A 275 11.45 19.57 7.80
C ALA A 275 11.61 19.09 9.27
N LEU A 276 11.58 19.98 10.25
CA LEU A 276 11.82 19.66 11.68
C LEU A 276 10.70 18.81 12.28
N PRO A 277 9.39 19.15 12.15
CA PRO A 277 8.31 18.32 12.65
C PRO A 277 8.29 16.93 12.02
N SER A 278 8.54 16.85 10.71
CA SER A 278 8.60 15.57 9.99
C SER A 278 9.73 14.68 10.50
N ALA A 279 10.92 15.23 10.68
CA ALA A 279 12.08 14.51 11.23
C ALA A 279 11.82 14.05 12.68
N PHE A 280 11.23 14.91 13.51
CA PHE A 280 10.89 14.59 14.89
C PHE A 280 9.91 13.40 14.97
N ILE A 281 8.82 13.45 14.22
CA ILE A 281 7.81 12.38 14.19
C ILE A 281 8.42 11.08 13.67
N HIS A 282 9.23 11.13 12.60
CA HIS A 282 9.92 9.95 12.10
C HIS A 282 10.78 9.28 13.16
N HIS A 283 11.58 10.06 13.91
CA HIS A 283 12.40 9.51 14.97
C HIS A 283 11.58 9.00 16.15
N LEU A 284 10.51 9.72 16.55
CA LEU A 284 9.60 9.29 17.60
C LEU A 284 8.95 7.94 17.27
N ASN A 285 8.40 7.82 16.06
CA ASN A 285 7.81 6.58 15.57
C ASN A 285 8.83 5.44 15.59
N ARG A 286 10.08 5.70 15.18
CA ARG A 286 11.17 4.71 15.23
C ARG A 286 11.49 4.28 16.67
N PHE A 287 11.45 5.19 17.65
CA PHE A 287 11.63 4.83 19.07
C PHE A 287 10.52 3.90 19.57
N ILE A 288 9.27 4.18 19.19
CA ILE A 288 8.09 3.38 19.56
C ILE A 288 8.21 1.98 18.95
N ASP A 289 8.45 1.91 17.66
CA ASP A 289 8.53 0.65 16.89
C ASP A 289 9.64 -0.26 17.42
N LEU A 290 10.87 0.23 17.51
CA LEU A 290 11.99 -0.57 18.00
C LEU A 290 11.83 -1.01 19.47
N LYS A 291 11.12 -0.24 20.29
CA LYS A 291 10.78 -0.65 21.65
C LYS A 291 9.88 -1.88 21.67
N GLY A 292 8.91 -1.95 20.78
CA GLY A 292 7.99 -3.08 20.66
C GLY A 292 8.65 -4.33 20.09
N HIS A 293 9.65 -4.15 19.24
CA HIS A 293 10.20 -5.23 18.43
C HIS A 293 11.58 -5.72 18.85
N TYR A 294 12.38 -4.97 19.59
CA TYR A 294 13.73 -5.37 19.96
C TYR A 294 13.87 -5.79 21.43
N HIS A 295 14.88 -6.63 21.70
CA HIS A 295 15.20 -7.00 23.08
C HIS A 295 15.41 -5.73 23.95
N PRO A 296 14.86 -5.65 25.16
CA PRO A 296 14.89 -4.44 25.97
C PRO A 296 16.29 -3.84 26.20
N LEU A 297 17.32 -4.70 26.37
CA LEU A 297 18.70 -4.23 26.54
C LEU A 297 19.25 -3.60 25.26
N TYR A 298 19.00 -4.23 24.09
CA TYR A 298 19.39 -3.68 22.80
C TYR A 298 18.72 -2.33 22.56
N TRP A 299 17.40 -2.22 22.80
CA TRP A 299 16.66 -0.97 22.64
C TRP A 299 17.21 0.16 23.55
N LYS A 300 17.57 -0.15 24.80
CA LYS A 300 18.17 0.83 25.74
C LYS A 300 19.50 1.36 25.21
N VAL A 301 20.39 0.48 24.73
CA VAL A 301 21.69 0.86 24.16
C VAL A 301 21.48 1.68 22.88
N TRP A 302 20.68 1.15 21.95
CA TRP A 302 20.35 1.81 20.69
C TRP A 302 19.78 3.23 20.92
N ARG A 303 18.87 3.39 21.88
CA ARG A 303 18.26 4.67 22.23
C ARG A 303 19.31 5.73 22.63
N ILE A 304 20.29 5.35 23.45
CA ILE A 304 21.33 6.29 23.90
C ILE A 304 22.13 6.81 22.70
N PHE A 305 22.58 5.93 21.82
CA PHE A 305 23.34 6.32 20.64
C PHE A 305 22.49 7.13 19.65
N SER A 306 21.23 6.74 19.45
CA SER A 306 20.31 7.45 18.56
C SER A 306 20.01 8.86 19.08
N LEU A 307 19.78 9.05 20.37
CA LEU A 307 19.61 10.39 20.95
C LEU A 307 20.87 11.23 20.80
N GLY A 308 22.06 10.65 21.00
CA GLY A 308 23.34 11.35 20.77
C GLY A 308 23.53 11.82 19.32
N TYR A 309 22.91 11.15 18.36
CA TYR A 309 22.91 11.55 16.95
C TYR A 309 21.80 12.56 16.63
N ILE A 310 20.57 12.31 17.10
CA ILE A 310 19.36 13.07 16.75
C ILE A 310 19.38 14.46 17.40
N ILE A 311 19.78 14.59 18.68
CA ILE A 311 19.77 15.87 19.39
C ILE A 311 20.62 16.93 18.67
N PRO A 312 21.88 16.65 18.30
CA PRO A 312 22.66 17.59 17.53
C PRO A 312 22.10 17.89 16.14
N MET A 313 21.50 16.87 15.49
CA MET A 313 20.93 17.00 14.14
C MET A 313 19.69 17.92 14.15
N LEU A 314 18.85 17.82 15.16
CA LEU A 314 17.67 18.68 15.32
C LEU A 314 18.00 20.05 15.93
N ARG A 315 19.28 20.32 16.28
CA ARG A 315 19.72 21.56 16.95
C ARG A 315 18.94 21.89 18.25
N ILE A 316 18.55 20.84 18.97
CA ILE A 316 17.90 20.93 20.28
C ILE A 316 18.97 20.98 21.37
#